data_c0e93c1fbf6c427edb07880208f4f57e
#
_entry.id   c0e93c1fbf6c427edb07880208f4f57e
#
_cell.length_a   1.000
_cell.length_b   1.000
_cell.length_c   1.000
_cell.angle_alpha   90.00
_cell.angle_beta   90.00
_cell.angle_gamma   90.00
#
_symmetry.space_group_name_H-M   'P 1'
#
loop_
_entity.id
_entity.type
_entity.pdbx_description
1 polymer ?
#
loop_
_entity_poly.entity_id
_entity_poly.type
_entity_poly.pdbx_seq_one_letter_code
_entity_poly.pdbx_strand_id
1 'polypeptide(L)'
;MSRKIPFVTKEQLEDIASRYATPFYLYDEKGIRETARRVNKAFSWNKGFKEYFAVKATPTPGILKILHEEGCGADCSSYTELLMADAVGFKGDEIMFSSNDTPAEDFQLARKLNATINLDDITHIDFLERVADIPDTVCCRYNPGGHFAIATTLWITRATPNTA
;
A
#
# COMPACT_ATOMS: atom_id res chain seq x y z
N MET A 1 -4.67 -28.76 -4.72
CA MET A 1 -4.96 -27.35 -5.11
C MET A 1 -6.43 -27.07 -4.84
N SER A 2 -6.78 -26.09 -4.02
CA SER A 2 -8.18 -25.72 -3.80
C SER A 2 -8.73 -25.13 -5.10
N ARG A 3 -9.86 -25.66 -5.56
CA ARG A 3 -10.53 -25.18 -6.79
C ARG A 3 -11.12 -23.81 -6.47
N LYS A 4 -10.60 -22.76 -7.09
CA LYS A 4 -11.18 -21.42 -6.95
C LYS A 4 -12.58 -21.43 -7.56
N ILE A 5 -13.57 -21.06 -6.76
CA ILE A 5 -14.96 -20.92 -7.20
C ILE A 5 -15.18 -19.43 -7.50
N PRO A 6 -15.71 -19.07 -8.68
CA PRO A 6 -16.09 -17.68 -8.96
C PRO A 6 -17.10 -17.18 -7.94
N PHE A 7 -17.00 -15.90 -7.55
CA PHE A 7 -17.93 -15.27 -6.60
C PHE A 7 -19.24 -14.80 -7.24
N VAL A 8 -19.36 -14.92 -8.57
CA VAL A 8 -20.58 -14.65 -9.33
C VAL A 8 -20.96 -15.85 -10.18
N THR A 9 -22.25 -16.03 -10.44
CA THR A 9 -22.74 -17.05 -11.37
C THR A 9 -22.56 -16.60 -12.83
N LYS A 10 -22.74 -17.53 -13.77
CA LYS A 10 -22.70 -17.23 -15.20
C LYS A 10 -23.78 -16.21 -15.59
N GLU A 11 -25.00 -16.40 -15.09
CA GLU A 11 -26.14 -15.53 -15.36
C GLU A 11 -25.90 -14.11 -14.83
N GLN A 12 -25.31 -13.98 -13.62
CA GLN A 12 -24.93 -12.68 -13.07
C GLN A 12 -23.86 -12.00 -13.92
N LEU A 13 -22.86 -12.76 -14.39
CA LEU A 13 -21.81 -12.21 -15.26
C LEU A 13 -22.37 -11.74 -16.61
N GLU A 14 -23.29 -12.50 -17.21
CA GLU A 14 -23.96 -12.13 -18.46
C GLU A 14 -24.83 -10.87 -18.30
N ASP A 15 -25.54 -10.73 -17.18
CA ASP A 15 -26.29 -9.52 -16.86
C ASP A 15 -25.34 -8.30 -16.69
N ILE A 16 -24.23 -8.44 -15.97
CA ILE A 16 -23.23 -7.39 -15.83
C ILE A 16 -22.65 -6.99 -17.19
N ALA A 17 -22.26 -7.98 -18.01
CA ALA A 17 -21.68 -7.74 -19.33
C ALA A 17 -22.67 -7.09 -20.32
N SER A 18 -23.97 -7.22 -20.10
CA SER A 18 -24.98 -6.53 -20.90
C SER A 18 -25.07 -5.02 -20.58
N ARG A 19 -24.63 -4.60 -19.38
CA ARG A 19 -24.71 -3.24 -18.87
C ARG A 19 -23.39 -2.48 -18.93
N TYR A 20 -22.28 -3.18 -18.91
CA TYR A 20 -20.93 -2.61 -18.88
C TYR A 20 -20.11 -3.11 -20.06
N ALA A 21 -19.41 -2.19 -20.74
CA ALA A 21 -18.52 -2.55 -21.84
C ALA A 21 -17.36 -3.43 -21.35
N THR A 22 -17.04 -4.47 -22.11
CA THR A 22 -15.86 -5.31 -21.88
C THR A 22 -14.62 -4.69 -22.56
N PRO A 23 -13.40 -4.89 -21.99
CA PRO A 23 -13.09 -5.59 -20.75
C PRO A 23 -13.37 -4.73 -19.50
N PHE A 24 -13.69 -5.39 -18.37
CA PHE A 24 -13.84 -4.72 -17.06
C PHE A 24 -13.27 -5.59 -15.94
N TYR A 25 -12.92 -4.94 -14.81
CA TYR A 25 -12.58 -5.61 -13.57
C TYR A 25 -13.81 -5.73 -12.69
N LEU A 26 -14.05 -6.92 -12.14
CA LEU A 26 -15.10 -7.19 -11.18
C LEU A 26 -14.47 -7.56 -9.84
N TYR A 27 -14.80 -6.83 -8.79
CA TYR A 27 -14.27 -7.02 -7.45
C TYR A 27 -15.34 -7.62 -6.52
N ASP A 28 -14.91 -8.57 -5.68
CA ASP A 28 -15.72 -9.13 -4.60
C ASP A 28 -15.55 -8.30 -3.32
N GLU A 29 -16.40 -7.32 -3.12
CA GLU A 29 -16.35 -6.45 -1.91
C GLU A 29 -16.44 -7.29 -0.63
N LYS A 30 -17.33 -8.29 -0.58
CA LYS A 30 -17.48 -9.16 0.59
C LYS A 30 -16.18 -9.89 0.89
N GLY A 31 -15.53 -10.46 -0.11
CA GLY A 31 -14.25 -11.15 0.03
C GLY A 31 -13.12 -10.24 0.47
N ILE A 32 -13.08 -8.98 -0.04
CA ILE A 32 -12.11 -7.97 0.39
C ILE A 32 -12.29 -7.67 1.88
N ARG A 33 -13.51 -7.35 2.32
CA ARG A 33 -13.83 -7.05 3.73
C ARG A 33 -13.51 -8.22 4.66
N GLU A 34 -13.93 -9.42 4.29
CA GLU A 34 -13.65 -10.62 5.09
C GLU A 34 -12.15 -10.88 5.22
N THR A 35 -11.37 -10.63 4.17
CA THR A 35 -9.92 -10.80 4.19
C THR A 35 -9.25 -9.76 5.10
N ALA A 36 -9.61 -8.49 4.98
CA ALA A 36 -9.11 -7.42 5.86
C ALA A 36 -9.40 -7.73 7.33
N ARG A 37 -10.64 -8.12 7.66
CA ARG A 37 -11.04 -8.52 9.03
C ARG A 37 -10.24 -9.71 9.54
N ARG A 38 -9.96 -10.70 8.68
CA ARG A 38 -9.15 -11.88 9.05
C ARG A 38 -7.72 -11.50 9.37
N VAL A 39 -7.10 -10.61 8.60
CA VAL A 39 -5.74 -10.12 8.87
C VAL A 39 -5.72 -9.37 10.19
N ASN A 40 -6.59 -8.38 10.38
CA ASN A 40 -6.66 -7.61 11.62
C ASN A 40 -6.91 -8.52 12.85
N LYS A 41 -7.78 -9.53 12.71
CA LYS A 41 -8.03 -10.50 13.77
C LYS A 41 -6.80 -11.37 14.06
N ALA A 42 -6.06 -11.79 13.05
CA ALA A 42 -4.89 -12.65 13.22
C ALA A 42 -3.77 -11.95 14.01
N PHE A 43 -3.68 -10.63 13.92
CA PHE A 43 -2.69 -9.81 14.63
C PHE A 43 -3.25 -9.03 15.82
N SER A 44 -4.49 -9.30 16.26
CA SER A 44 -5.14 -8.59 17.36
C SER A 44 -4.44 -8.72 18.73
N TRP A 45 -3.54 -9.68 18.88
CA TRP A 45 -2.65 -9.81 20.04
C TRP A 45 -1.63 -8.68 20.15
N ASN A 46 -1.27 -8.03 19.05
CA ASN A 46 -0.39 -6.86 19.01
C ASN A 46 -1.23 -5.59 18.89
N LYS A 47 -1.34 -4.84 19.99
CA LYS A 47 -2.14 -3.60 20.03
C LYS A 47 -1.63 -2.49 19.09
N GLY A 48 -0.35 -2.55 18.69
CA GLY A 48 0.25 -1.60 17.75
C GLY A 48 0.19 -2.04 16.29
N PHE A 49 -0.44 -3.18 16.00
CA PHE A 49 -0.56 -3.65 14.61
C PHE A 49 -1.51 -2.76 13.80
N LYS A 50 -1.06 -2.38 12.62
CA LYS A 50 -1.88 -1.76 11.57
C LYS A 50 -1.47 -2.35 10.22
N GLU A 51 -2.43 -2.81 9.45
CA GLU A 51 -2.22 -3.23 8.07
C GLU A 51 -2.23 -2.02 7.15
N TYR A 52 -1.22 -1.88 6.32
CA TYR A 52 -1.15 -0.85 5.28
C TYR A 52 -1.24 -1.50 3.91
N PHE A 53 -2.30 -1.18 3.18
CA PHE A 53 -2.50 -1.70 1.84
C PHE A 53 -1.68 -0.91 0.82
N ALA A 54 -0.86 -1.62 0.02
CA ALA A 54 -0.06 -0.99 -1.03
C ALA A 54 -0.96 -0.43 -2.14
N VAL A 55 -1.08 0.89 -2.22
CA VAL A 55 -1.98 1.58 -3.17
C VAL A 55 -1.67 1.20 -4.62
N LYS A 56 -0.39 1.08 -4.97
CA LYS A 56 0.06 0.67 -6.31
C LYS A 56 -0.46 -0.69 -6.77
N ALA A 57 -0.81 -1.59 -5.85
CA ALA A 57 -1.33 -2.92 -6.21
C ALA A 57 -2.73 -2.85 -6.83
N THR A 58 -3.56 -1.90 -6.36
CA THR A 58 -4.90 -1.65 -6.91
C THR A 58 -5.28 -0.19 -6.65
N PRO A 59 -4.82 0.76 -7.48
CA PRO A 59 -5.03 2.20 -7.26
C PRO A 59 -6.46 2.61 -7.62
N THR A 60 -7.44 2.03 -6.93
CA THR A 60 -8.87 2.24 -7.17
C THR A 60 -9.50 2.84 -5.92
N PRO A 61 -9.98 4.10 -5.95
CA PRO A 61 -10.52 4.78 -4.76
C PRO A 61 -11.62 3.99 -4.03
N GLY A 62 -12.50 3.30 -4.79
CA GLY A 62 -13.55 2.46 -4.19
C GLY A 62 -12.99 1.30 -3.36
N ILE A 63 -11.90 0.66 -3.81
CA ILE A 63 -11.24 -0.43 -3.05
C ILE A 63 -10.54 0.14 -1.82
N LEU A 64 -9.83 1.26 -1.98
CA LEU A 64 -9.16 1.92 -0.85
C LEU A 64 -10.17 2.34 0.23
N LYS A 65 -11.34 2.85 -0.18
CA LYS A 65 -12.42 3.20 0.76
C LYS A 65 -12.91 1.99 1.55
N ILE A 66 -13.13 0.85 0.88
CA ILE A 66 -13.52 -0.40 1.55
C ILE A 66 -12.47 -0.81 2.60
N LEU A 67 -11.19 -0.75 2.25
CA LEU A 67 -10.10 -1.11 3.14
C LEU A 67 -9.97 -0.13 4.31
N HIS A 68 -10.14 1.17 4.07
CA HIS A 68 -10.17 2.19 5.11
C HIS A 68 -11.30 1.94 6.12
N GLU A 69 -12.51 1.64 5.66
CA GLU A 69 -13.65 1.27 6.50
C GLU A 69 -13.40 0.01 7.34
N GLU A 70 -12.53 -0.89 6.90
CA GLU A 70 -12.11 -2.08 7.66
C GLU A 70 -10.86 -1.83 8.55
N GLY A 71 -10.43 -0.56 8.67
CA GLY A 71 -9.33 -0.17 9.56
C GLY A 71 -7.92 -0.38 9.00
N CYS A 72 -7.78 -0.64 7.70
CA CYS A 72 -6.48 -0.66 7.04
C CYS A 72 -5.98 0.77 6.78
N GLY A 73 -4.67 0.96 6.79
CA GLY A 73 -4.01 2.15 6.28
C GLY A 73 -3.68 2.04 4.79
N ALA A 74 -3.11 3.09 4.22
CA ALA A 74 -2.63 3.16 2.85
C ALA A 74 -1.10 3.26 2.81
N ASP A 75 -0.43 2.35 2.10
CA ASP A 75 1.00 2.44 1.79
C ASP A 75 1.16 3.07 0.41
N CYS A 76 1.60 4.34 0.41
CA CYS A 76 1.76 5.19 -0.76
C CYS A 76 3.23 5.26 -1.16
N SER A 77 3.52 5.19 -2.45
CA SER A 77 4.88 5.26 -3.00
C SER A 77 5.09 6.39 -4.01
N SER A 78 4.12 7.30 -4.15
CA SER A 78 4.19 8.44 -5.06
C SER A 78 3.25 9.57 -4.64
N TYR A 79 3.47 10.75 -5.21
CA TYR A 79 2.61 11.93 -5.04
C TYR A 79 1.14 11.63 -5.34
N THR A 80 0.87 10.96 -6.46
CA THR A 80 -0.48 10.62 -6.90
C THR A 80 -1.18 9.68 -5.92
N GLU A 81 -0.45 8.72 -5.35
CA GLU A 81 -1.00 7.80 -4.34
C GLU A 81 -1.32 8.52 -3.04
N LEU A 82 -0.49 9.49 -2.62
CA LEU A 82 -0.78 10.36 -1.47
C LEU A 82 -2.04 11.19 -1.69
N LEU A 83 -2.21 11.80 -2.87
CA LEU A 83 -3.44 12.53 -3.22
C LEU A 83 -4.66 11.61 -3.19
N MET A 84 -4.53 10.39 -3.69
CA MET A 84 -5.62 9.42 -3.69
C MET A 84 -6.00 9.01 -2.27
N ALA A 85 -5.02 8.74 -1.42
CA ALA A 85 -5.25 8.41 -0.02
C ALA A 85 -5.97 9.54 0.73
N ASP A 86 -5.52 10.79 0.56
CA ASP A 86 -6.18 11.95 1.15
C ASP A 86 -7.62 12.13 0.65
N ALA A 87 -7.85 11.99 -0.66
CA ALA A 87 -9.18 12.10 -1.28
C ALA A 87 -10.15 11.00 -0.80
N VAL A 88 -9.65 9.82 -0.49
CA VAL A 88 -10.45 8.71 0.09
C VAL A 88 -10.77 8.97 1.56
N GLY A 89 -9.95 9.72 2.27
CA GLY A 89 -10.17 10.12 3.66
C GLY A 89 -9.15 9.60 4.67
N PHE A 90 -8.09 8.92 4.23
CA PHE A 90 -6.97 8.54 5.12
C PHE A 90 -6.29 9.77 5.71
N LYS A 91 -5.86 9.70 6.97
CA LYS A 91 -5.26 10.84 7.69
C LYS A 91 -4.10 10.41 8.57
N GLY A 92 -3.08 11.23 8.59
CA GLY A 92 -1.95 11.11 9.52
C GLY A 92 -1.28 9.73 9.45
N ASP A 93 -1.26 9.03 10.58
CA ASP A 93 -0.68 7.70 10.74
C ASP A 93 -1.43 6.57 10.01
N GLU A 94 -2.55 6.87 9.36
CA GLU A 94 -3.21 5.93 8.45
C GLU A 94 -2.52 5.89 7.08
N ILE A 95 -1.60 6.82 6.82
CA ILE A 95 -0.82 6.88 5.60
C ILE A 95 0.64 6.52 5.92
N MET A 96 1.15 5.46 5.29
CA MET A 96 2.57 5.16 5.21
C MET A 96 3.08 5.69 3.87
N PHE A 97 4.13 6.50 3.86
CA PHE A 97 4.79 6.93 2.64
C PHE A 97 6.12 6.22 2.49
N SER A 98 6.23 5.34 1.50
CA SER A 98 7.38 4.46 1.28
C SER A 98 7.80 4.54 -0.19
N SER A 99 8.74 5.42 -0.49
CA SER A 99 9.26 5.67 -1.84
C SER A 99 10.77 5.51 -1.86
N ASN A 100 11.32 5.02 -2.98
CA ASN A 100 12.76 4.83 -3.17
C ASN A 100 13.39 5.78 -4.19
N ASP A 101 12.58 6.51 -4.94
CA ASP A 101 13.00 7.58 -5.85
C ASP A 101 12.07 8.77 -5.59
N THR A 102 12.43 9.58 -4.59
CA THR A 102 11.51 10.50 -3.94
C THR A 102 11.81 11.96 -4.31
N PRO A 103 11.01 12.59 -5.17
CA PRO A 103 11.07 14.03 -5.42
C PRO A 103 10.73 14.85 -4.16
N ALA A 104 11.14 16.12 -4.15
CA ALA A 104 10.89 17.02 -3.02
C ALA A 104 9.39 17.20 -2.72
N GLU A 105 8.58 17.34 -3.76
CA GLU A 105 7.14 17.50 -3.66
C GLU A 105 6.43 16.32 -2.99
N ASP A 106 6.93 15.11 -3.17
CA ASP A 106 6.38 13.91 -2.53
C ASP A 106 6.59 13.98 -1.01
N PHE A 107 7.81 14.31 -0.56
CA PHE A 107 8.10 14.52 0.86
C PHE A 107 7.29 15.67 1.45
N GLN A 108 7.17 16.78 0.73
CA GLN A 108 6.38 17.93 1.17
C GLN A 108 4.91 17.57 1.35
N LEU A 109 4.34 16.81 0.41
CA LEU A 109 2.95 16.36 0.53
C LEU A 109 2.79 15.35 1.67
N ALA A 110 3.68 14.38 1.80
CA ALA A 110 3.65 13.39 2.90
C ALA A 110 3.70 14.10 4.27
N ARG A 111 4.57 15.12 4.43
CA ARG A 111 4.64 15.95 5.64
C ARG A 111 3.36 16.74 5.87
N LYS A 112 2.81 17.36 4.84
CA LYS A 112 1.55 18.10 4.91
C LYS A 112 0.38 17.23 5.36
N LEU A 113 0.35 15.96 4.95
CA LEU A 113 -0.65 14.98 5.34
C LEU A 113 -0.38 14.35 6.69
N ASN A 114 0.74 14.66 7.34
CA ASN A 114 1.24 14.02 8.56
C ASN A 114 1.41 12.49 8.41
N ALA A 115 1.73 12.03 7.20
CA ALA A 115 1.99 10.63 6.92
C ALA A 115 3.23 10.11 7.68
N THR A 116 3.24 8.84 8.02
CA THR A 116 4.46 8.17 8.50
C THR A 116 5.41 7.99 7.31
N ILE A 117 6.58 8.60 7.37
CA ILE A 117 7.58 8.52 6.29
C ILE A 117 8.54 7.37 6.57
N ASN A 118 8.71 6.50 5.57
CA ASN A 118 9.69 5.42 5.58
C ASN A 118 10.83 5.77 4.63
N LEU A 119 12.00 6.04 5.18
CA LEU A 119 13.21 6.37 4.43
C LEU A 119 13.83 5.11 3.84
N ASP A 120 14.08 5.12 2.55
CA ASP A 120 14.64 3.98 1.81
C ASP A 120 16.16 3.93 1.88
N ASP A 121 16.80 5.09 1.93
CA ASP A 121 18.26 5.24 1.92
C ASP A 121 18.71 6.31 2.93
N ILE A 122 19.93 6.20 3.41
CA ILE A 122 20.49 7.14 4.38
C ILE A 122 20.58 8.58 3.83
N THR A 123 20.75 8.73 2.52
CA THR A 123 20.79 10.04 1.85
C THR A 123 19.47 10.77 1.89
N HIS A 124 18.35 10.05 2.12
CA HIS A 124 17.04 10.65 2.27
C HIS A 124 16.89 11.47 3.56
N ILE A 125 17.74 11.26 4.58
CA ILE A 125 17.68 12.01 5.85
C ILE A 125 17.94 13.48 5.59
N ASP A 126 19.12 13.81 5.05
CA ASP A 126 19.51 15.19 4.76
C ASP A 126 18.61 15.84 3.70
N PHE A 127 18.10 15.03 2.77
CA PHE A 127 17.20 15.52 1.74
C PHE A 127 15.84 15.89 2.33
N LEU A 128 15.24 15.02 3.14
CA LEU A 128 13.97 15.29 3.82
C LEU A 128 14.08 16.52 4.71
N GLU A 129 15.14 16.63 5.53
CA GLU A 129 15.37 17.79 6.39
C GLU A 129 15.38 19.10 5.60
N ARG A 130 16.07 19.11 4.47
CA ARG A 130 16.19 20.30 3.61
C ARG A 130 14.88 20.70 2.93
N VAL A 131 14.04 19.74 2.54
CA VAL A 131 12.87 20.03 1.68
C VAL A 131 11.53 20.05 2.41
N ALA A 132 11.43 19.43 3.59
CA ALA A 132 10.14 19.22 4.26
C ALA A 132 10.21 19.11 5.79
N ASP A 133 11.37 19.26 6.41
CA ASP A 133 11.68 18.98 7.81
C ASP A 133 11.46 17.51 8.23
N ILE A 134 12.29 17.04 9.15
CA ILE A 134 12.18 15.67 9.69
C ILE A 134 11.06 15.62 10.75
N PRO A 135 10.09 14.70 10.66
CA PRO A 135 9.10 14.51 11.72
C PRO A 135 9.73 13.84 12.95
N ASP A 136 9.05 13.92 14.10
CA ASP A 136 9.49 13.31 15.36
C ASP A 136 9.70 11.80 15.25
N THR A 137 9.01 11.16 14.31
CA THR A 137 9.09 9.71 14.07
C THR A 137 9.18 9.43 12.57
N VAL A 138 10.19 8.64 12.21
CA VAL A 138 10.37 8.11 10.86
C VAL A 138 10.59 6.60 10.92
N CYS A 139 10.20 5.91 9.86
CA CYS A 139 10.64 4.54 9.60
C CYS A 139 11.88 4.56 8.72
N CYS A 140 12.74 3.56 8.88
CA CYS A 140 13.90 3.39 8.02
C CYS A 140 13.91 1.96 7.49
N ARG A 141 14.09 1.83 6.17
CA ARG A 141 14.28 0.52 5.56
C ARG A 141 15.69 0.03 5.85
N TYR A 142 15.79 -1.16 6.42
CA TYR A 142 17.06 -1.85 6.53
C TYR A 142 17.26 -2.78 5.34
N ASN A 143 18.26 -2.52 4.52
CA ASN A 143 18.67 -3.40 3.43
C ASN A 143 20.02 -4.04 3.81
N PRO A 144 20.05 -5.31 4.23
CA PRO A 144 21.28 -5.98 4.67
C PRO A 144 22.28 -6.21 3.53
N GLY A 145 21.89 -5.96 2.27
CA GLY A 145 22.72 -6.30 1.12
C GLY A 145 22.92 -7.81 0.95
N GLY A 146 23.76 -8.20 -0.02
CA GLY A 146 24.13 -9.58 -0.25
C GLY A 146 23.18 -10.39 -1.15
N HIS A 147 23.42 -11.69 -1.24
CA HIS A 147 22.61 -12.60 -2.03
C HIS A 147 21.50 -13.20 -1.16
N PHE A 148 20.29 -12.69 -1.26
CA PHE A 148 19.12 -13.33 -0.69
C PHE A 148 18.49 -14.28 -1.70
N ALA A 149 18.47 -15.59 -1.39
CA ALA A 149 17.63 -16.53 -2.09
C ALA A 149 16.31 -16.64 -1.34
N ILE A 150 15.27 -15.98 -1.83
CA ILE A 150 13.92 -16.24 -1.36
C ILE A 150 13.43 -17.49 -2.09
N ALA A 151 13.09 -18.53 -1.35
CA ALA A 151 12.71 -19.86 -1.85
C ALA A 151 11.32 -19.88 -2.54
N THR A 152 10.83 -18.75 -3.06
CA THR A 152 9.59 -18.65 -3.83
C THR A 152 9.90 -18.20 -5.25
N THR A 153 9.54 -19.03 -6.19
CA THR A 153 9.85 -19.01 -7.63
C THR A 153 9.31 -17.76 -8.39
N LEU A 154 8.80 -16.74 -7.75
CA LEU A 154 8.06 -15.66 -8.45
C LEU A 154 8.71 -14.27 -8.43
N TRP A 155 9.63 -13.97 -7.52
CA TRP A 155 10.30 -12.67 -7.49
C TRP A 155 11.73 -12.82 -6.97
N ILE A 156 12.69 -12.95 -7.87
CA ILE A 156 14.11 -12.76 -7.54
C ILE A 156 14.40 -11.27 -7.70
N THR A 157 14.21 -10.50 -6.64
CA THR A 157 14.85 -9.20 -6.57
C THR A 157 16.31 -9.41 -6.21
N ARG A 158 17.22 -9.26 -7.17
CA ARG A 158 18.62 -9.04 -6.85
C ARG A 158 18.71 -7.71 -6.11
N ALA A 159 18.80 -7.75 -4.78
CA ALA A 159 19.29 -6.61 -4.04
C ALA A 159 20.77 -6.44 -4.44
N THR A 160 21.06 -5.48 -5.30
CA THR A 160 22.44 -5.02 -5.46
C THR A 160 22.81 -4.30 -4.17
N PRO A 161 23.96 -4.62 -3.53
CA PRO A 161 24.42 -3.83 -2.40
C PRO A 161 24.55 -2.38 -2.88
N ASN A 162 23.95 -1.43 -2.15
CA ASN A 162 24.32 -0.06 -2.33
C ASN A 162 25.80 0.04 -1.96
N THR A 163 26.65 0.19 -2.95
CA THR A 163 28.05 0.52 -2.73
C THR A 163 28.06 1.96 -2.23
N ALA A 164 28.27 2.12 -0.92
CA ALA A 164 28.61 3.38 -0.30
C ALA A 164 29.93 3.90 -0.88
#